data_6f9c8b226c850df0dc8d762818e7786f
#
_entry.id   6f9c8b226c850df0dc8d762818e7786f
#
_cell.length_a   1.000
_cell.length_b   1.000
_cell.length_c   1.000
_cell.angle_alpha   90.00
_cell.angle_beta   90.00
_cell.angle_gamma   90.00
#
_symmetry.space_group_name_H-M   'P 1'
#
loop_
_entity.id
_entity.type
_entity.pdbx_description
1 polymer ?
#
loop_
_entity_poly.entity_id
_entity_poly.type
_entity_poly.pdbx_seq_one_letter_code
_entity_poly.pdbx_strand_id
1 'polypeptide(L)'
;MNKRFSTVVADALLAGGWQPGRRNRQRARQWAQAVESYISPGRLRHTVVQPAIEAYAEFGEVAVNPTAPGEQVAPSRFVIDPLRIHHAVQTTAMFAAALGVPLTPLGEENEGAGVLTIDALGRVFVADHTAEWFLGATLDDALEVLIRGLMPVRVLSSGTWRADG
;
A
#
# COMPACT_ATOMS: atom_id res chain seq x y z
N MET A 1 -9.69 -4.31 26.01
CA MET A 1 -8.79 -4.81 24.96
C MET A 1 -8.79 -3.88 23.76
N ASN A 2 -7.65 -3.33 23.47
CA ASN A 2 -7.51 -2.54 22.25
C ASN A 2 -7.56 -3.48 21.05
N LYS A 3 -8.63 -3.37 20.26
CA LYS A 3 -8.71 -4.04 18.99
C LYS A 3 -7.78 -3.33 18.01
N ARG A 4 -6.88 -4.06 17.39
CA ARG A 4 -5.97 -3.53 16.36
C ARG A 4 -6.74 -2.92 15.18
N PHE A 5 -7.80 -3.62 14.75
CA PHE A 5 -8.65 -3.18 13.64
C PHE A 5 -10.10 -3.06 14.08
N SER A 6 -10.85 -2.18 13.41
CA SER A 6 -12.30 -2.18 13.52
C SER A 6 -12.87 -3.51 13.04
N THR A 7 -14.07 -3.85 13.51
CA THR A 7 -14.69 -5.14 13.16
C THR A 7 -14.82 -5.31 11.63
N VAL A 8 -15.27 -4.27 10.92
CA VAL A 8 -15.43 -4.35 9.47
C VAL A 8 -14.10 -4.58 8.75
N VAL A 9 -13.01 -3.98 9.24
CA VAL A 9 -11.68 -4.16 8.65
C VAL A 9 -11.15 -5.56 8.97
N ALA A 10 -11.24 -6.00 10.22
CA ALA A 10 -10.80 -7.34 10.60
C ALA A 10 -11.52 -8.42 9.78
N ASP A 11 -12.84 -8.30 9.63
CA ASP A 11 -13.64 -9.27 8.87
C ASP A 11 -13.23 -9.29 7.39
N ALA A 12 -13.00 -8.11 6.78
CA ALA A 12 -12.55 -8.01 5.39
C ALA A 12 -11.16 -8.60 5.18
N LEU A 13 -10.24 -8.36 6.11
CA LEU A 13 -8.90 -8.93 6.06
C LEU A 13 -8.92 -10.45 6.20
N LEU A 14 -9.71 -10.96 7.14
CA LEU A 14 -9.88 -12.42 7.32
C LEU A 14 -10.45 -13.07 6.05
N ALA A 15 -11.47 -12.45 5.46
CA ALA A 15 -12.05 -12.93 4.21
C ALA A 15 -11.03 -12.87 3.05
N GLY A 16 -10.10 -11.92 3.09
CA GLY A 16 -9.06 -11.74 2.09
C GLY A 16 -7.82 -12.61 2.26
N GLY A 17 -7.78 -13.41 3.32
CA GLY A 17 -6.66 -14.35 3.55
C GLY A 17 -5.72 -14.01 4.69
N TRP A 18 -5.93 -12.88 5.37
CA TRP A 18 -5.15 -12.55 6.55
C TRP A 18 -5.59 -13.36 7.76
N GLN A 19 -4.64 -13.67 8.63
CA GLN A 19 -4.91 -14.25 9.94
C GLN A 19 -4.01 -13.61 10.98
N PRO A 20 -4.47 -13.43 12.24
CA PRO A 20 -3.64 -12.92 13.31
C PRO A 20 -2.39 -13.78 13.49
N GLY A 21 -1.24 -13.13 13.64
CA GLY A 21 0.04 -13.82 13.81
C GLY A 21 0.68 -14.31 12.53
N ARG A 22 0.05 -14.12 11.37
CA ARG A 22 0.63 -14.50 10.09
C ARG A 22 1.95 -13.78 9.86
N ARG A 23 2.98 -14.55 9.48
CA ARG A 23 4.32 -13.99 9.28
C ARG A 23 5.16 -14.90 8.39
N ASN A 24 4.95 -14.78 7.09
CA ASN A 24 5.71 -15.55 6.10
C ASN A 24 7.00 -14.81 5.70
N ARG A 25 8.04 -14.97 6.51
CA ARG A 25 9.30 -14.26 6.30
C ARG A 25 10.05 -14.73 5.05
N GLN A 26 9.93 -15.99 4.69
CA GLN A 26 10.57 -16.52 3.49
C GLN A 26 10.01 -15.87 2.23
N ARG A 27 8.70 -15.83 2.10
CA ARG A 27 8.05 -15.15 0.98
C ARG A 27 8.39 -13.65 0.96
N ALA A 28 8.39 -13.00 2.12
CA ALA A 28 8.72 -11.58 2.21
C ALA A 28 10.11 -11.29 1.65
N ARG A 29 11.09 -12.12 1.96
CA ARG A 29 12.46 -11.99 1.44
C ARG A 29 12.51 -12.24 -0.06
N GLN A 30 11.80 -13.26 -0.55
CA GLN A 30 11.73 -13.58 -1.97
C GLN A 30 11.12 -12.42 -2.75
N TRP A 31 10.05 -11.84 -2.23
CA TRP A 31 9.40 -10.69 -2.86
C TRP A 31 10.27 -9.44 -2.83
N ALA A 32 10.92 -9.18 -1.70
CA ALA A 32 11.86 -8.05 -1.58
C ALA A 32 12.98 -8.18 -2.61
N GLN A 33 13.54 -9.37 -2.75
CA GLN A 33 14.59 -9.64 -3.74
C GLN A 33 14.09 -9.46 -5.17
N ALA A 34 12.91 -9.95 -5.47
CA ALA A 34 12.31 -9.82 -6.81
C ALA A 34 12.04 -8.35 -7.17
N VAL A 35 11.52 -7.56 -6.22
CA VAL A 35 11.27 -6.13 -6.40
C VAL A 35 12.58 -5.37 -6.61
N GLU A 36 13.59 -5.66 -5.79
CA GLU A 36 14.90 -5.02 -5.84
C GLU A 36 15.67 -5.36 -7.12
N SER A 37 15.48 -6.58 -7.63
CA SER A 37 16.16 -7.08 -8.83
C SER A 37 15.50 -6.60 -10.12
N TYR A 38 14.26 -6.11 -10.07
CA TYR A 38 13.58 -5.63 -11.26
C TYR A 38 14.25 -4.38 -11.79
N ILE A 39 14.57 -4.38 -13.08
CA ILE A 39 15.15 -3.24 -13.79
C ILE A 39 14.20 -2.90 -14.94
N SER A 40 13.68 -1.68 -14.96
CA SER A 40 12.80 -1.23 -16.04
C SER A 40 13.59 -1.03 -17.34
N PRO A 41 12.89 -0.92 -18.49
CA PRO A 41 13.53 -0.51 -19.74
C PRO A 41 14.32 0.80 -19.62
N GLY A 42 13.86 1.73 -18.78
CA GLY A 42 14.56 2.98 -18.48
C GLY A 42 15.66 2.85 -17.42
N ARG A 43 16.00 1.63 -17.02
CA ARG A 43 17.03 1.31 -16.00
C ARG A 43 16.73 1.85 -14.61
N LEU A 44 15.46 2.05 -14.29
CA LEU A 44 15.03 2.40 -12.94
C LEU A 44 14.87 1.14 -12.09
N ARG A 45 15.17 1.27 -10.81
CA ARG A 45 15.03 0.21 -9.81
C ARG A 45 14.22 0.68 -8.62
N HIS A 46 13.56 -0.25 -7.96
CA HIS A 46 12.91 0.01 -6.69
C HIS A 46 13.92 0.02 -5.54
N THR A 47 13.64 0.84 -4.54
CA THR A 47 14.26 0.73 -3.21
C THR A 47 13.32 -0.09 -2.34
N VAL A 48 13.85 -1.04 -1.57
CA VAL A 48 13.05 -1.83 -0.65
C VAL A 48 13.35 -1.39 0.78
N VAL A 49 12.31 -0.86 1.44
CA VAL A 49 12.41 -0.40 2.83
C VAL A 49 11.93 -1.51 3.78
N GLN A 50 12.42 -1.50 5.02
CA GLN A 50 12.11 -2.53 6.01
C GLN A 50 10.60 -2.68 6.27
N PRO A 51 9.80 -1.61 6.42
CA PRO A 51 8.35 -1.75 6.60
C PRO A 51 7.65 -2.50 5.46
N ALA A 52 8.17 -2.44 4.23
CA ALA A 52 7.62 -3.20 3.11
C ALA A 52 7.81 -4.70 3.32
N ILE A 53 8.99 -5.12 3.78
CA ILE A 53 9.27 -6.53 4.04
C ILE A 53 8.34 -7.06 5.14
N GLU A 54 8.12 -6.27 6.18
CA GLU A 54 7.19 -6.62 7.26
C GLU A 54 5.75 -6.73 6.75
N ALA A 55 5.35 -5.82 5.87
CA ALA A 55 4.02 -5.86 5.25
C ALA A 55 3.86 -7.11 4.37
N TYR A 56 4.87 -7.46 3.60
CA TYR A 56 4.83 -8.69 2.78
C TYR A 56 4.71 -9.94 3.65
N ALA A 57 5.39 -9.97 4.78
CA ALA A 57 5.35 -11.13 5.68
C ALA A 57 3.96 -11.33 6.28
N GLU A 58 3.30 -10.26 6.68
CA GLU A 58 2.01 -10.33 7.36
C GLU A 58 0.84 -10.35 6.38
N PHE A 59 0.85 -9.50 5.36
CA PHE A 59 -0.30 -9.27 4.48
C PHE A 59 -0.10 -9.75 3.04
N GLY A 60 1.01 -10.37 2.72
CA GLY A 60 1.27 -10.85 1.36
C GLY A 60 0.14 -11.71 0.82
N GLU A 61 -0.29 -11.44 -0.39
CA GLU A 61 -1.41 -12.10 -1.10
C GLU A 61 -2.80 -11.81 -0.52
N VAL A 62 -2.92 -10.99 0.51
CA VAL A 62 -4.23 -10.58 1.00
C VAL A 62 -4.92 -9.75 -0.07
N ALA A 63 -6.10 -10.21 -0.49
CA ALA A 63 -6.91 -9.56 -1.51
C ALA A 63 -8.25 -9.17 -0.91
N VAL A 64 -8.58 -7.89 -0.94
CA VAL A 64 -9.82 -7.38 -0.36
C VAL A 64 -10.73 -6.86 -1.47
N ASN A 65 -11.94 -7.40 -1.52
CA ASN A 65 -13.01 -6.93 -2.39
C ASN A 65 -14.08 -6.25 -1.52
N PRO A 66 -14.33 -4.95 -1.71
CA PRO A 66 -15.34 -4.26 -0.91
C PRO A 66 -16.74 -4.84 -1.16
N THR A 67 -17.51 -4.97 -0.07
CA THR A 67 -18.89 -5.44 -0.13
C THR A 67 -19.89 -4.40 0.37
N ALA A 68 -19.40 -3.28 0.89
CA ALA A 68 -20.21 -2.19 1.43
C ALA A 68 -19.90 -0.87 0.69
N PRO A 69 -20.83 0.10 0.73
CA PRO A 69 -20.66 1.35 -0.03
C PRO A 69 -19.58 2.31 0.50
N GLY A 70 -19.03 2.06 1.69
CA GLY A 70 -18.06 2.94 2.33
C GLY A 70 -18.68 4.05 3.17
N GLU A 71 -17.89 4.61 4.08
CA GLU A 71 -18.36 5.64 5.03
C GLU A 71 -18.32 7.04 4.43
N GLN A 72 -17.32 7.36 3.62
CA GLN A 72 -17.12 8.69 3.03
C GLN A 72 -16.95 8.63 1.52
N VAL A 73 -16.26 7.61 1.02
CA VAL A 73 -16.05 7.36 -0.41
C VAL A 73 -16.23 5.88 -0.68
N ALA A 74 -16.36 5.51 -1.95
CA ALA A 74 -16.41 4.10 -2.33
C ALA A 74 -15.08 3.44 -1.96
N PRO A 75 -15.10 2.32 -1.21
CA PRO A 75 -13.87 1.62 -0.87
C PRO A 75 -13.25 0.97 -2.10
N SER A 76 -11.93 0.85 -2.07
CA SER A 76 -11.16 0.29 -3.17
C SER A 76 -10.91 -1.20 -2.96
N ARG A 77 -10.98 -1.98 -4.05
CA ARG A 77 -10.42 -3.32 -4.01
C ARG A 77 -8.91 -3.21 -4.11
N PHE A 78 -8.19 -4.06 -3.39
CA PHE A 78 -6.73 -4.05 -3.43
C PHE A 78 -6.15 -5.43 -3.14
N VAL A 79 -4.90 -5.61 -3.56
CA VAL A 79 -4.12 -6.83 -3.30
C VAL A 79 -2.74 -6.42 -2.83
N ILE A 80 -2.28 -7.00 -1.73
CA ILE A 80 -0.90 -6.83 -1.28
C ILE A 80 -0.02 -7.87 -1.99
N ASP A 81 0.51 -7.47 -3.12
CA ASP A 81 1.42 -8.26 -3.95
C ASP A 81 2.23 -7.30 -4.82
N PRO A 82 3.49 -7.04 -4.45
CA PRO A 82 4.31 -6.08 -5.19
C PRO A 82 4.65 -6.56 -6.60
N LEU A 83 4.60 -7.86 -6.86
CA LEU A 83 4.94 -8.41 -8.19
C LEU A 83 3.88 -8.08 -9.23
N ARG A 84 2.66 -7.73 -8.80
CA ARG A 84 1.61 -7.28 -9.73
C ARG A 84 1.86 -5.87 -10.24
N ILE A 85 2.69 -5.09 -9.54
CA ILE A 85 2.85 -3.65 -9.80
C ILE A 85 4.31 -3.20 -9.87
N HIS A 86 5.28 -4.10 -9.72
CA HIS A 86 6.71 -3.72 -9.71
C HIS A 86 7.16 -3.08 -11.04
N HIS A 87 6.44 -3.32 -12.13
CA HIS A 87 6.71 -2.67 -13.42
C HIS A 87 6.42 -1.17 -13.40
N ALA A 88 5.65 -0.67 -12.43
CA ALA A 88 5.34 0.76 -12.27
C ALA A 88 6.45 1.53 -11.55
N VAL A 89 7.71 1.16 -11.77
CA VAL A 89 8.86 1.77 -11.10
C VAL A 89 9.01 3.24 -11.44
N GLN A 90 8.66 3.66 -12.64
CA GLN A 90 8.73 5.08 -13.02
C GLN A 90 7.75 5.91 -12.21
N THR A 91 6.50 5.46 -12.08
CA THR A 91 5.48 6.13 -11.26
C THR A 91 5.95 6.22 -9.81
N THR A 92 6.44 5.12 -9.26
CA THR A 92 6.94 5.05 -7.88
C THR A 92 8.15 5.98 -7.68
N ALA A 93 9.08 6.00 -8.62
CA ALA A 93 10.29 6.84 -8.55
C ALA A 93 9.94 8.34 -8.63
N MET A 94 9.01 8.72 -9.50
CA MET A 94 8.57 10.11 -9.62
C MET A 94 7.88 10.58 -8.33
N PHE A 95 7.04 9.72 -7.76
CA PHE A 95 6.35 10.05 -6.51
C PHE A 95 7.36 10.13 -5.35
N ALA A 96 8.29 9.19 -5.27
CA ALA A 96 9.37 9.22 -4.25
C ALA A 96 10.19 10.51 -4.34
N ALA A 97 10.52 10.95 -5.55
CA ALA A 97 11.25 12.20 -5.76
C ALA A 97 10.45 13.42 -5.27
N ALA A 98 9.15 13.45 -5.54
CA ALA A 98 8.27 14.53 -5.06
C ALA A 98 8.17 14.56 -3.54
N LEU A 99 8.11 13.39 -2.90
CA LEU A 99 8.07 13.28 -1.43
C LEU A 99 9.43 13.50 -0.78
N GLY A 100 10.52 13.30 -1.51
CA GLY A 100 11.87 13.36 -0.97
C GLY A 100 12.26 12.14 -0.13
N VAL A 101 11.57 11.01 -0.29
CA VAL A 101 11.82 9.77 0.44
C VAL A 101 11.68 8.56 -0.50
N PRO A 102 12.45 7.48 -0.27
CA PRO A 102 12.26 6.25 -1.02
C PRO A 102 10.89 5.61 -0.75
N LEU A 103 10.29 5.05 -1.78
CA LEU A 103 9.04 4.30 -1.70
C LEU A 103 9.22 2.89 -2.23
N THR A 104 8.58 1.93 -1.58
CA THR A 104 8.56 0.55 -2.02
C THR A 104 7.12 0.16 -2.41
N PRO A 105 6.89 -0.52 -3.54
CA PRO A 105 5.55 -0.95 -3.90
C PRO A 105 5.06 -2.05 -2.95
N LEU A 106 3.82 -1.92 -2.49
CA LEU A 106 3.13 -2.92 -1.67
C LEU A 106 2.21 -3.82 -2.49
N GLY A 107 1.57 -3.25 -3.49
CA GLY A 107 0.57 -3.95 -4.27
C GLY A 107 -0.23 -3.00 -5.14
N GLU A 108 -1.38 -3.50 -5.62
CA GLU A 108 -2.23 -2.76 -6.53
C GLU A 108 -3.57 -2.41 -5.91
N GLU A 109 -4.13 -1.31 -6.37
CA GLU A 109 -5.48 -0.87 -6.06
C GLU A 109 -6.27 -0.81 -7.37
N ASN A 110 -7.53 -1.22 -7.32
CA ASN A 110 -8.45 -1.17 -8.47
C ASN A 110 -7.85 -1.79 -9.75
N GLU A 111 -7.37 -3.03 -9.61
CA GLU A 111 -6.87 -3.84 -10.74
C GLU A 111 -5.73 -3.18 -11.51
N GLY A 112 -4.81 -2.56 -10.77
CA GLY A 112 -3.63 -1.94 -11.34
C GLY A 112 -3.76 -0.46 -11.68
N ALA A 113 -4.94 0.15 -11.45
CA ALA A 113 -5.13 1.58 -11.63
C ALA A 113 -4.34 2.40 -10.62
N GLY A 114 -4.11 1.86 -9.42
CA GLY A 114 -3.32 2.50 -8.38
C GLY A 114 -2.17 1.64 -7.90
N VAL A 115 -1.06 2.29 -7.54
CA VAL A 115 0.12 1.66 -6.96
C VAL A 115 0.15 2.00 -5.47
N LEU A 116 0.00 0.99 -4.61
CA LEU A 116 0.16 1.15 -3.17
C LEU A 116 1.64 1.12 -2.83
N THR A 117 2.10 2.10 -2.06
CA THR A 117 3.51 2.24 -1.69
C THR A 117 3.67 2.51 -0.20
N ILE A 118 4.86 2.23 0.32
CA ILE A 118 5.22 2.45 1.72
C ILE A 118 6.62 3.05 1.81
N ASP A 119 6.84 3.96 2.76
CA ASP A 119 8.17 4.53 3.02
C ASP A 119 8.83 3.90 4.24
N ALA A 120 10.05 4.34 4.55
CA ALA A 120 10.84 3.81 5.65
C ALA A 120 10.26 4.11 7.03
N LEU A 121 9.36 5.08 7.14
CA LEU A 121 8.64 5.40 8.39
C LEU A 121 7.35 4.60 8.53
N GLY A 122 6.99 3.80 7.53
CA GLY A 122 5.77 3.02 7.53
C GLY A 122 4.55 3.75 6.98
N ARG A 123 4.72 4.96 6.46
CA ARG A 123 3.63 5.74 5.88
C ARG A 123 3.23 5.15 4.53
N VAL A 124 1.93 5.07 4.29
CA VAL A 124 1.37 4.41 3.10
C VAL A 124 0.68 5.42 2.20
N PHE A 125 0.96 5.29 0.91
CA PHE A 125 0.43 6.17 -0.13
C PHE A 125 -0.11 5.33 -1.28
N VAL A 126 -0.96 5.94 -2.10
CA VAL A 126 -1.36 5.37 -3.39
C VAL A 126 -1.16 6.43 -4.47
N ALA A 127 -0.61 5.99 -5.61
CA ALA A 127 -0.53 6.82 -6.81
C ALA A 127 -1.42 6.19 -7.88
N ASP A 128 -2.39 6.95 -8.36
CA ASP A 128 -3.23 6.56 -9.49
C ASP A 128 -3.08 7.59 -10.63
N HIS A 129 -3.80 7.37 -11.72
CA HIS A 129 -3.69 8.25 -12.90
C HIS A 129 -4.30 9.65 -12.67
N THR A 130 -4.98 9.88 -11.55
CA THR A 130 -5.59 11.17 -11.23
C THR A 130 -4.75 11.99 -10.26
N ALA A 131 -4.12 11.35 -9.28
CA ALA A 131 -3.38 12.03 -8.22
C ALA A 131 -2.60 11.03 -7.35
N GLU A 132 -1.86 11.58 -6.41
CA GLU A 132 -1.21 10.85 -5.34
C GLU A 132 -1.93 11.15 -4.02
N TRP A 133 -2.08 10.13 -3.18
CA TRP A 133 -2.87 10.18 -1.96
C TRP A 133 -2.11 9.59 -0.78
N PHE A 134 -2.20 10.26 0.36
CA PHE A 134 -1.75 9.73 1.64
C PHE A 134 -2.88 8.94 2.28
N LEU A 135 -2.61 7.69 2.65
CA LEU A 135 -3.60 6.78 3.22
C LEU A 135 -3.49 6.65 4.74
N GLY A 136 -2.28 6.69 5.28
CA GLY A 136 -2.10 6.56 6.71
C GLY A 136 -0.65 6.61 7.16
N ALA A 137 -0.44 6.95 8.42
CA ALA A 137 0.88 6.99 9.04
C ALA A 137 1.45 5.59 9.28
N THR A 138 0.58 4.57 9.28
CA THR A 138 0.94 3.15 9.37
C THR A 138 0.13 2.36 8.36
N LEU A 139 0.56 1.13 8.10
CA LEU A 139 -0.21 0.23 7.23
C LEU A 139 -1.60 -0.06 7.84
N ASP A 140 -1.68 -0.22 9.16
CA ASP A 140 -2.96 -0.45 9.82
C ASP A 140 -3.94 0.70 9.56
N ASP A 141 -3.48 1.95 9.67
CA ASP A 141 -4.29 3.13 9.36
C ASP A 141 -4.73 3.15 7.88
N ALA A 142 -3.82 2.80 6.99
CA ALA A 142 -4.11 2.75 5.56
C ALA A 142 -5.17 1.67 5.23
N LEU A 143 -5.10 0.52 5.89
CA LEU A 143 -6.10 -0.54 5.73
C LEU A 143 -7.49 -0.09 6.20
N GLU A 144 -7.55 0.67 7.30
CA GLU A 144 -8.81 1.29 7.76
C GLU A 144 -9.38 2.23 6.70
N VAL A 145 -8.54 3.08 6.11
CA VAL A 145 -8.96 4.03 5.06
C VAL A 145 -9.49 3.28 3.83
N LEU A 146 -8.74 2.31 3.34
CA LEU A 146 -9.09 1.57 2.11
C LEU A 146 -10.36 0.73 2.29
N ILE A 147 -10.49 0.02 3.40
CA ILE A 147 -11.58 -0.93 3.61
C ILE A 147 -12.86 -0.22 4.04
N ARG A 148 -12.77 0.76 4.93
CA ARG A 148 -13.94 1.51 5.39
C ARG A 148 -14.41 2.55 4.37
N GLY A 149 -13.59 2.87 3.38
CA GLY A 149 -13.91 3.94 2.43
C GLY A 149 -13.86 5.31 3.09
N LEU A 150 -12.77 5.60 3.79
CA LEU A 150 -12.52 6.93 4.33
C LEU A 150 -11.85 7.80 3.26
N MET A 151 -12.05 9.12 3.35
CA MET A 151 -11.44 10.05 2.39
C MET A 151 -9.93 10.10 2.59
N PRO A 152 -9.11 9.72 1.59
CA PRO A 152 -7.67 9.90 1.67
C PRO A 152 -7.29 11.37 1.52
N VAL A 153 -6.06 11.71 1.94
CA VAL A 153 -5.55 13.08 1.85
C VAL A 153 -4.71 13.23 0.60
N ARG A 154 -5.02 14.22 -0.23
CA ARG A 154 -4.27 14.46 -1.47
C ARG A 154 -2.87 14.96 -1.16
N VAL A 155 -1.88 14.36 -1.83
CA VAL A 155 -0.49 14.84 -1.80
C VAL A 155 -0.33 15.90 -2.88
N LEU A 156 0.19 17.06 -2.50
CA LEU A 156 0.42 18.18 -3.40
C LEU A 156 1.71 17.98 -4.20
N SER A 157 1.85 18.73 -5.29
CA SER A 157 3.06 18.68 -6.12
C SER A 157 4.35 19.04 -5.37
N SER A 158 4.22 19.74 -4.24
CA SER A 158 5.32 20.04 -3.32
C SER A 158 5.78 18.84 -2.49
N GLY A 159 5.08 17.70 -2.58
CA GLY A 159 5.35 16.52 -1.75
C GLY A 159 4.81 16.62 -0.34
N THR A 160 3.92 17.55 -0.07
CA THR A 160 3.28 17.76 1.23
C THR A 160 1.80 17.40 1.17
N TRP A 161 1.24 17.07 2.32
CA TRP A 161 -0.20 16.83 2.47
C TRP A 161 -0.62 17.39 3.82
N ARG A 162 -1.90 17.80 3.92
CA ARG A 162 -2.48 18.22 5.19
C ARG A 162 -3.70 17.37 5.47
N ALA A 163 -3.70 16.75 6.62
CA ALA A 163 -4.92 16.25 7.21
C ALA A 163 -5.63 17.47 7.80
N ASP A 164 -6.41 18.16 7.01
CA ASP A 164 -7.29 19.20 7.53
C ASP A 164 -8.38 18.49 8.34
N GLY A 165 -8.18 18.55 9.64
CA GLY A 165 -9.19 18.09 10.58
C GLY A 165 -10.39 19.03 10.55
#